data_fd764e418c99403cb861bc364a62a0ee
#
_entry.id   fd764e418c99403cb861bc364a62a0ee
#
_cell.length_a   1.000
_cell.length_b   1.000
_cell.length_c   1.000
_cell.angle_alpha   90.00
_cell.angle_beta   90.00
_cell.angle_gamma   90.00
#
_symmetry.space_group_name_H-M   'P 1'
#
loop_
_entity.id
_entity.type
_entity.pdbx_description
1 polymer ?
#
loop_
_entity_poly.entity_id
_entity_poly.type
_entity_poly.pdbx_seq_one_letter_code
_entity_poly.pdbx_strand_id
1 'polypeptide(L)'
;MKTDARVRYTLKMLKDSLLRLLEEKPINKITVKEVCERAELNRATFYLHFSDCFELLESIENDLLRDFETALGKSEKTDVAGLIAAIYDMIDRNRQICRVLIFENPKSGAVVQTASKPQQAELYAERLKKLGLFFNHF
;
A
#
# COMPACT_ATOMS: atom_id res chain seq x y z
N MET A 1 18.59 -16.66 6.40
CA MET A 1 18.27 -16.35 6.93
C MET A 1 17.70 -15.58 8.02
N LYS A 2 18.41 -15.55 9.14
CA LYS A 2 17.92 -14.78 10.28
C LYS A 2 17.74 -13.29 9.96
N THR A 3 18.65 -12.73 9.14
CA THR A 3 18.59 -11.32 8.76
C THR A 3 17.34 -11.02 7.93
N ASP A 4 17.00 -11.88 6.98
CA ASP A 4 15.84 -11.70 6.13
C ASP A 4 14.54 -11.80 6.91
N ALA A 5 14.44 -12.73 7.84
CA ALA A 5 13.26 -12.87 8.68
C ALA A 5 13.08 -11.65 9.59
N ARG A 6 14.17 -11.14 10.13
CA ARG A 6 14.14 -9.96 10.99
C ARG A 6 13.72 -8.71 10.19
N VAL A 7 14.26 -8.57 9.00
CA VAL A 7 13.90 -7.46 8.11
C VAL A 7 12.43 -7.51 7.73
N ARG A 8 11.93 -8.70 7.36
CA ARG A 8 10.52 -8.88 7.02
C ARG A 8 9.61 -8.52 8.19
N TYR A 9 9.99 -8.95 9.38
CA TYR A 9 9.24 -8.63 10.60
C TYR A 9 9.19 -7.11 10.83
N THR A 10 10.36 -6.46 10.73
CA THR A 10 10.47 -5.02 10.90
C THR A 10 9.59 -4.27 9.90
N LEU A 11 9.67 -4.64 8.62
CA LEU A 11 8.88 -4.01 7.58
C LEU A 11 7.38 -4.21 7.81
N LYS A 12 7.00 -5.41 8.23
CA LYS A 12 5.61 -5.69 8.53
C LYS A 12 5.09 -4.83 9.68
N MET A 13 5.87 -4.72 10.75
CA MET A 13 5.48 -3.91 11.90
C MET A 13 5.33 -2.44 11.54
N LEU A 14 6.22 -1.91 10.71
CA LEU A 14 6.14 -0.54 10.25
C LEU A 14 4.90 -0.30 9.38
N LYS A 15 4.64 -1.21 8.45
CA LYS A 15 3.49 -1.11 7.54
C LYS A 15 2.17 -1.22 8.30
N ASP A 16 2.05 -2.20 9.19
CA ASP A 16 0.84 -2.36 10.00
C ASP A 16 0.58 -1.15 10.87
N SER A 17 1.63 -0.58 11.45
CA SER A 17 1.51 0.60 12.30
C SER A 17 1.05 1.82 11.51
N LEU A 18 1.59 2.03 10.32
CA LEU A 18 1.16 3.12 9.46
C LEU A 18 -0.31 2.96 9.04
N LEU A 19 -0.71 1.75 8.67
CA LEU A 19 -2.09 1.49 8.27
C LEU A 19 -3.08 1.81 9.41
N ARG A 20 -2.73 1.46 10.63
CA ARG A 20 -3.57 1.78 11.78
C ARG A 20 -3.66 3.28 12.03
N LEU A 21 -2.55 3.99 11.88
CA LEU A 21 -2.55 5.44 12.03
C LEU A 21 -3.36 6.12 10.91
N LEU A 22 -3.33 5.57 9.72
CA LEU A 22 -4.12 6.09 8.60
C LEU A 22 -5.62 5.95 8.81
N GLU A 23 -6.05 5.02 9.65
CA GLU A 23 -7.45 4.93 10.04
C GLU A 23 -7.89 6.12 10.90
N GLU A 24 -6.96 6.76 11.58
CA GLU A 24 -7.23 7.86 12.50
C GLU A 24 -7.00 9.23 11.88
N LYS A 25 -6.00 9.38 11.03
CA LYS A 25 -5.61 10.68 10.48
C LYS A 25 -4.87 10.55 9.15
N PRO A 26 -4.83 11.65 8.38
CA PRO A 26 -4.18 11.65 7.06
C PRO A 26 -2.66 11.51 7.16
N ILE A 27 -2.06 11.05 6.05
CA ILE A 27 -0.61 10.78 6.00
C ILE A 27 0.23 12.01 6.35
N ASN A 28 -0.19 13.19 5.94
CA ASN A 28 0.57 14.41 6.21
C ASN A 28 0.56 14.82 7.69
N LYS A 29 -0.27 14.19 8.50
CA LYS A 29 -0.32 14.41 9.96
C LYS A 29 0.36 13.31 10.75
N ILE A 30 0.86 12.28 10.08
CA ILE A 30 1.52 11.15 10.72
C ILE A 30 3.02 11.39 10.73
N THR A 31 3.65 11.15 11.89
CA THR A 31 5.10 11.35 12.05
C THR A 31 5.82 10.00 12.16
N VAL A 32 7.10 10.00 11.81
CA VAL A 32 7.96 8.83 12.00
C VAL A 32 7.97 8.39 13.47
N LYS A 33 7.98 9.36 14.38
CA LYS A 33 7.93 9.09 15.82
C LYS A 33 6.69 8.24 16.18
N GLU A 34 5.53 8.63 15.69
CA GLU A 34 4.28 7.91 15.97
C GLU A 34 4.29 6.49 15.42
N VAL A 35 4.79 6.33 14.20
CA VAL A 35 4.90 5.02 13.58
C VAL A 35 5.82 4.13 14.40
N CYS A 36 6.98 4.64 14.78
CA CYS A 36 7.97 3.90 15.55
C CYS A 36 7.48 3.54 16.96
N GLU A 37 6.79 4.46 17.61
CA GLU A 37 6.21 4.17 18.92
C GLU A 37 5.21 3.03 18.85
N ARG A 38 4.33 3.06 17.86
CA ARG A 38 3.32 2.03 17.68
C ARG A 38 3.95 0.69 17.29
N ALA A 39 5.00 0.72 16.48
CA ALA A 39 5.71 -0.48 16.03
C ALA A 39 6.69 -1.02 17.08
N GLU A 40 6.93 -0.26 18.14
CA GLU A 40 7.93 -0.56 19.15
C GLU A 40 9.34 -0.70 18.56
N LEU A 41 9.65 0.20 17.65
CA LEU A 41 10.95 0.25 16.97
C LEU A 41 11.57 1.63 17.17
N ASN A 42 12.90 1.72 17.05
CA ASN A 42 13.55 3.01 17.13
C ASN A 42 13.61 3.68 15.75
N ARG A 43 13.85 4.99 15.75
CA ARG A 43 13.89 5.77 14.52
C ARG A 43 15.02 5.35 13.58
N ALA A 44 16.15 4.93 14.15
CA ALA A 44 17.28 4.47 13.34
C ALA A 44 16.87 3.26 12.48
N THR A 45 16.10 2.34 13.05
CA THR A 45 15.58 1.20 12.32
C THR A 45 14.66 1.65 11.18
N PHE A 46 13.78 2.61 11.45
CA PHE A 46 12.92 3.17 10.41
C PHE A 46 13.74 3.73 9.25
N TYR A 47 14.72 4.56 9.55
CA TYR A 47 15.52 5.24 8.53
C TYR A 47 16.47 4.33 7.76
N LEU A 48 16.69 3.10 8.23
CA LEU A 48 17.38 2.09 7.44
C LEU A 48 16.57 1.69 6.20
N HIS A 49 15.27 1.82 6.27
CA HIS A 49 14.38 1.31 5.22
C HIS A 49 13.62 2.39 4.47
N PHE A 50 13.28 3.47 5.13
CA PHE A 50 12.45 4.54 4.55
C PHE A 50 12.96 5.90 4.97
N SER A 51 12.83 6.88 4.09
CA SER A 51 13.23 8.26 4.41
C SER A 51 12.14 9.01 5.18
N ASP A 52 10.87 8.65 4.96
CA ASP A 52 9.72 9.28 5.62
C ASP A 52 8.49 8.38 5.52
N CYS A 53 7.39 8.84 6.11
CA CYS A 53 6.14 8.07 6.11
C CYS A 53 5.52 7.96 4.72
N PHE A 54 5.76 8.92 3.83
CA PHE A 54 5.27 8.85 2.45
C PHE A 54 5.92 7.70 1.71
N GLU A 55 7.21 7.51 1.90
CA GLU A 55 7.93 6.41 1.28
C GLU A 55 7.46 5.05 1.81
N LEU A 56 7.17 4.99 3.11
CA LEU A 56 6.58 3.80 3.71
C LEU A 56 5.20 3.51 3.10
N LEU A 57 4.37 4.53 2.96
CA LEU A 57 3.05 4.38 2.33
C LEU A 57 3.19 3.90 0.88
N GLU A 58 4.13 4.47 0.14
CA GLU A 58 4.39 4.05 -1.24
C GLU A 58 4.78 2.58 -1.30
N SER A 59 5.55 2.09 -0.34
CA SER A 59 5.90 0.67 -0.26
C SER A 59 4.67 -0.20 -0.08
N ILE A 60 3.73 0.22 0.76
CA ILE A 60 2.46 -0.49 0.97
C ILE A 60 1.65 -0.51 -0.33
N GLU A 61 1.55 0.63 -0.99
CA GLU A 61 0.82 0.75 -2.25
C GLU A 61 1.43 -0.13 -3.35
N ASN A 62 2.76 -0.18 -3.40
CA ASN A 62 3.47 -1.02 -4.37
C ASN A 62 3.21 -2.50 -4.14
N ASP A 63 3.15 -2.92 -2.89
CA ASP A 63 2.84 -4.31 -2.54
C ASP A 63 1.42 -4.66 -3.01
N LEU A 64 0.48 -3.76 -2.81
CA LEU A 64 -0.90 -3.97 -3.24
C LEU A 64 -1.00 -4.05 -4.76
N LEU A 65 -0.30 -3.16 -5.46
CA LEU A 65 -0.28 -3.16 -6.92
C LEU A 65 0.32 -4.46 -7.49
N ARG A 66 1.39 -4.96 -6.88
CA ARG A 66 1.98 -6.23 -7.30
C ARG A 66 1.02 -7.40 -7.11
N ASP A 67 0.32 -7.42 -5.99
CA ASP A 67 -0.69 -8.45 -5.75
C ASP A 67 -1.80 -8.38 -6.78
N PHE A 68 -2.22 -7.17 -7.13
CA PHE A 68 -3.25 -6.96 -8.14
C PHE A 68 -2.78 -7.45 -9.51
N GLU A 69 -1.57 -7.07 -9.91
CA GLU A 69 -1.00 -7.50 -11.18
C GLU A 69 -0.85 -9.02 -11.24
N THR A 70 -0.43 -9.64 -10.14
CA THR A 70 -0.31 -11.09 -10.05
C THR A 70 -1.67 -11.76 -10.20
N ALA A 71 -2.69 -11.22 -9.54
CA ALA A 71 -4.04 -11.75 -9.64
C ALA A 71 -4.56 -11.67 -11.08
N LEU A 72 -4.31 -10.56 -11.77
CA LEU A 72 -4.69 -10.40 -13.15
C LEU A 72 -3.92 -11.35 -14.07
N GLY A 73 -2.62 -11.55 -13.82
CA GLY A 73 -1.80 -12.45 -14.62
C GLY A 73 -2.22 -13.91 -14.53
N LYS A 74 -2.71 -14.32 -13.37
CA LYS A 74 -3.20 -15.68 -13.18
C LYS A 74 -4.48 -15.96 -13.96
N SER A 75 -5.14 -14.91 -14.42
CA SER A 75 -6.42 -15.02 -15.12
C SER A 75 -6.29 -15.04 -16.63
N GLU A 76 -5.12 -15.33 -17.16
CA GLU A 76 -4.84 -15.24 -18.59
C GLU A 76 -5.80 -15.98 -19.52
N LYS A 77 -6.41 -17.02 -19.05
CA LYS A 77 -7.23 -17.85 -19.92
C LYS A 77 -8.70 -17.53 -19.87
N THR A 78 -9.10 -16.28 -19.60
CA THR A 78 -10.19 -16.32 -18.82
C THR A 78 -11.37 -15.64 -19.28
N ASP A 79 -12.36 -16.30 -18.87
CA ASP A 79 -13.69 -15.74 -18.75
C ASP A 79 -13.70 -14.66 -17.68
N VAL A 80 -14.68 -13.82 -17.76
CA VAL A 80 -14.88 -12.71 -16.84
C VAL A 80 -15.06 -13.21 -15.39
N ALA A 81 -15.68 -14.38 -15.23
CA ALA A 81 -15.90 -14.96 -13.91
C ALA A 81 -14.59 -15.27 -13.19
N GLY A 82 -13.61 -15.84 -13.90
CA GLY A 82 -12.31 -16.13 -13.33
C GLY A 82 -11.55 -14.87 -12.92
N LEU A 83 -11.65 -13.82 -13.73
CA LEU A 83 -11.03 -12.53 -13.43
C LEU A 83 -11.65 -11.90 -12.18
N ILE A 84 -12.96 -11.90 -12.10
CA ILE A 84 -13.67 -11.36 -10.93
C ILE A 84 -13.30 -12.14 -9.68
N ALA A 85 -13.24 -13.47 -9.76
CA ALA A 85 -12.85 -14.30 -8.63
C ALA A 85 -11.43 -13.98 -8.15
N ALA A 86 -10.50 -13.77 -9.09
CA ALA A 86 -9.11 -13.42 -8.76
C ALA A 86 -9.02 -12.07 -8.05
N ILE A 87 -9.80 -11.09 -8.51
CA ILE A 87 -9.84 -9.76 -7.89
C ILE A 87 -10.42 -9.83 -6.48
N TYR A 88 -11.53 -10.56 -6.31
CA TYR A 88 -12.12 -10.74 -4.98
C TYR A 88 -11.16 -11.39 -4.01
N ASP A 89 -10.46 -12.42 -4.46
CA ASP A 89 -9.49 -13.12 -3.63
C ASP A 89 -8.35 -12.17 -3.21
N MET A 90 -7.87 -11.36 -4.13
CA MET A 90 -6.82 -10.39 -3.85
C MET A 90 -7.29 -9.34 -2.84
N ILE A 91 -8.50 -8.81 -2.99
CA ILE A 91 -9.07 -7.85 -2.06
C ILE A 91 -9.25 -8.47 -0.67
N ASP A 92 -9.72 -9.71 -0.62
CA ASP A 92 -9.92 -10.41 0.64
C ASP A 92 -8.61 -10.62 1.39
N ARG A 93 -7.54 -10.99 0.68
CA ARG A 93 -6.21 -11.16 1.27
C ARG A 93 -5.62 -9.83 1.76
N ASN A 94 -6.02 -8.72 1.16
CA ASN A 94 -5.52 -7.39 1.48
C ASN A 94 -6.61 -6.50 2.08
N ARG A 95 -7.50 -7.06 2.86
CA ARG A 95 -8.66 -6.38 3.41
C ARG A 95 -8.37 -5.06 4.08
N GLN A 96 -7.43 -5.07 5.02
CA GLN A 96 -7.10 -3.86 5.78
C GLN A 96 -6.54 -2.78 4.86
N ILE A 97 -5.64 -3.17 3.99
CA ILE A 97 -5.00 -2.24 3.06
C ILE A 97 -6.04 -1.61 2.13
N CYS A 98 -6.88 -2.44 1.53
CA CYS A 98 -7.90 -1.97 0.62
C CYS A 98 -8.92 -1.09 1.32
N ARG A 99 -9.32 -1.46 2.53
CA ARG A 99 -10.26 -0.65 3.30
C ARG A 99 -9.70 0.73 3.57
N VAL A 100 -8.45 0.79 4.04
CA VAL A 100 -7.82 2.05 4.43
C VAL A 100 -7.51 2.93 3.22
N LEU A 101 -6.96 2.34 2.15
CA LEU A 101 -6.46 3.11 1.02
C LEU A 101 -7.51 3.39 -0.05
N ILE A 102 -8.53 2.55 -0.18
CA ILE A 102 -9.44 2.64 -1.31
C ILE A 102 -10.88 2.94 -0.89
N PHE A 103 -11.42 2.18 0.08
CA PHE A 103 -12.88 2.17 0.27
C PHE A 103 -13.44 3.02 1.40
N GLU A 104 -12.77 3.13 2.53
CA GLU A 104 -13.43 3.66 3.72
C GLU A 104 -12.89 4.95 4.26
N ASN A 105 -11.86 5.51 3.67
CA ASN A 105 -11.31 6.68 4.31
C ASN A 105 -11.05 7.83 3.35
N PRO A 106 -12.11 8.51 2.92
CA PRO A 106 -11.95 9.72 2.12
C PRO A 106 -11.16 10.80 2.86
N LYS A 107 -11.11 10.73 4.20
CA LYS A 107 -10.31 11.68 4.99
C LYS A 107 -8.84 11.35 4.99
N SER A 108 -8.48 10.06 5.00
CA SER A 108 -7.08 9.70 4.83
C SER A 108 -6.65 9.94 3.40
N GLY A 109 -7.56 9.68 2.44
CA GLY A 109 -7.36 10.01 1.04
C GLY A 109 -5.96 9.70 0.56
N ALA A 110 -5.46 8.47 0.80
CA ALA A 110 -4.07 8.14 0.54
C ALA A 110 -3.67 8.48 -0.89
N VAL A 111 -4.57 8.26 -1.83
CA VAL A 111 -4.36 8.62 -3.23
C VAL A 111 -4.16 10.13 -3.39
N VAL A 112 -4.98 10.92 -2.70
CA VAL A 112 -4.92 12.37 -2.76
C VAL A 112 -3.72 12.89 -1.97
N GLN A 113 -3.38 12.22 -0.87
CA GLN A 113 -2.32 12.66 0.02
C GLN A 113 -0.93 12.38 -0.51
N THR A 114 -0.75 11.33 -1.28
CA THR A 114 0.51 11.11 -1.98
C THR A 114 0.76 12.23 -2.99
N ALA A 115 -0.28 12.89 -3.45
CA ALA A 115 -0.16 14.05 -4.30
C ALA A 115 0.47 15.26 -3.62
N SER A 116 0.63 15.24 -2.29
CA SER A 116 1.35 16.29 -1.59
C SER A 116 2.84 16.30 -1.92
N LYS A 117 3.37 15.20 -2.49
CA LYS A 117 4.71 15.14 -3.06
C LYS A 117 4.57 15.03 -4.58
N PRO A 118 4.93 16.07 -5.34
CA PRO A 118 4.70 16.09 -6.79
C PRO A 118 5.29 14.90 -7.55
N GLN A 119 6.49 14.46 -7.16
CA GLN A 119 7.15 13.34 -7.81
C GLN A 119 6.39 12.02 -7.62
N GLN A 120 5.85 11.83 -6.42
CA GLN A 120 5.06 10.64 -6.12
C GLN A 120 3.69 10.70 -6.78
N ALA A 121 3.14 11.90 -6.91
CA ALA A 121 1.85 12.10 -7.57
C ALA A 121 1.91 11.64 -9.03
N GLU A 122 2.98 12.01 -9.75
CA GLU A 122 3.15 11.60 -11.14
C GLU A 122 3.28 10.09 -11.28
N LEU A 123 4.11 9.49 -10.43
CA LEU A 123 4.32 8.04 -10.44
C LEU A 123 3.03 7.29 -10.13
N TYR A 124 2.27 7.80 -9.18
CA TYR A 124 0.99 7.22 -8.80
C TYR A 124 -0.03 7.33 -9.93
N ALA A 125 -0.08 8.50 -10.57
CA ALA A 125 -0.97 8.73 -11.70
C ALA A 125 -0.67 7.77 -12.86
N GLU A 126 0.60 7.52 -13.15
CA GLU A 126 1.00 6.55 -14.17
C GLU A 126 0.54 5.14 -13.84
N ARG A 127 0.68 4.75 -12.59
CA ARG A 127 0.22 3.42 -12.14
C ARG A 127 -1.29 3.28 -12.26
N LEU A 128 -2.02 4.31 -11.87
CA LEU A 128 -3.47 4.32 -12.02
C LEU A 128 -3.90 4.27 -13.48
N LYS A 129 -3.17 4.97 -14.36
CA LYS A 129 -3.42 4.90 -15.80
C LYS A 129 -3.26 3.50 -16.35
N LYS A 130 -2.21 2.80 -15.94
CA LYS A 130 -1.99 1.42 -16.36
C LYS A 130 -3.13 0.51 -15.94
N LEU A 131 -3.59 0.67 -14.71
CA LEU A 131 -4.73 -0.10 -14.21
C LEU A 131 -6.01 0.28 -14.93
N GLY A 132 -6.23 1.59 -15.19
CA GLY A 132 -7.39 2.08 -15.91
C GLY A 132 -7.42 1.60 -17.35
N LEU A 133 -6.28 1.59 -18.03
CA LEU A 133 -6.18 1.05 -19.38
C LEU A 133 -6.54 -0.42 -19.41
N PHE A 134 -6.12 -1.16 -18.38
CA PHE A 134 -6.47 -2.56 -18.27
C PHE A 134 -7.98 -2.75 -18.15
N PHE A 135 -8.64 -1.94 -17.32
CA PHE A 135 -10.09 -2.02 -17.15
C PHE A 135 -10.86 -1.54 -18.36
N ASN A 136 -10.30 -0.63 -19.13
CA ASN A 136 -10.96 -0.10 -20.34
C ASN A 136 -11.04 -1.13 -21.48
N HIS A 137 -10.36 -2.24 -21.36
CA HIS A 137 -10.44 -3.33 -22.33
C HIS A 137 -11.54 -4.34 -22.02
N PHE A 138 -12.26 -4.09 -20.96
CA PHE A 138 -13.43 -4.87 -20.59
C PHE A 138 -14.67 -3.98 -20.68
#